data_465a99352ba36c66e1785bb7050b48ca
#
_entry.id   465a99352ba36c66e1785bb7050b48ca
#
_cell.length_a   1.000
_cell.length_b   1.000
_cell.length_c   1.000
_cell.angle_alpha   90.00
_cell.angle_beta   90.00
_cell.angle_gamma   90.00
#
_symmetry.space_group_name_H-M   'P 1'
#
loop_
_entity.id
_entity.type
_entity.pdbx_description
1 polymer ?
#
loop_
_entity_poly.entity_id
_entity_poly.type
_entity_poly.pdbx_seq_one_letter_code
_entity_poly.pdbx_strand_id
1 'polypeptide(L)'
;MRKRAAKKRPLLPDPRFNDQLVTRFVNMMMWDGKKSVAFKVFYDAIDIVESKKTDEEKSALDTWKDALSNVMPHVEVRSRRVGGATFQIPMQIRPDRKVSTAMKWLITYSRKRNEKSMPAKLAAEILAAAKEEGAAVKKRMDTHKMAEANKAFSHFRF
;
A
#
# COMPACT_ATOMS: atom_id res chain seq x y z
N MET A 1 18.48 7.76 22.57
CA MET A 1 18.45 6.81 21.44
C MET A 1 17.94 5.45 21.89
N ARG A 2 17.08 4.77 21.10
CA ARG A 2 16.61 3.41 21.44
C ARG A 2 17.77 2.42 21.32
N LYS A 3 18.10 1.73 22.40
CA LYS A 3 19.19 0.74 22.47
C LYS A 3 18.82 -0.58 21.73
N ARG A 4 17.52 -0.92 21.66
CA ARG A 4 16.99 -2.12 20.99
C ARG A 4 15.71 -1.80 20.21
N ALA A 5 15.48 -2.52 19.10
CA ALA A 5 14.21 -2.48 18.39
C ALA A 5 13.08 -3.08 19.25
N ALA A 6 11.88 -2.53 19.15
CA ALA A 6 10.72 -3.10 19.83
C ALA A 6 10.42 -4.51 19.29
N LYS A 7 10.02 -5.44 20.20
CA LYS A 7 9.55 -6.78 19.79
C LYS A 7 8.31 -6.63 18.90
N LYS A 8 8.32 -7.31 17.76
CA LYS A 8 7.13 -7.38 16.90
C LYS A 8 6.04 -8.19 17.62
N ARG A 9 4.84 -7.64 17.76
CA ARG A 9 3.70 -8.37 18.32
C ARG A 9 3.20 -9.39 17.30
N PRO A 10 2.75 -10.59 17.71
CA PRO A 10 2.10 -11.54 16.82
C PRO A 10 0.83 -10.92 16.26
N LEU A 11 0.61 -11.09 14.99
CA LEU A 11 -0.60 -10.64 14.30
C LEU A 11 -1.50 -11.85 14.08
N LEU A 12 -2.72 -11.82 14.66
CA LEU A 12 -3.70 -12.85 14.42
C LEU A 12 -4.24 -12.73 12.99
N PRO A 13 -4.48 -13.87 12.31
CA PRO A 13 -5.07 -13.87 10.99
C PRO A 13 -6.51 -13.34 11.02
N ASP A 14 -7.00 -12.95 9.85
CA ASP A 14 -8.37 -12.48 9.66
C ASP A 14 -9.39 -13.62 9.83
N PRO A 15 -10.55 -13.39 10.49
CA PRO A 15 -11.55 -14.43 10.71
C PRO A 15 -12.19 -15.00 9.44
N ARG A 16 -12.34 -14.18 8.37
CA ARG A 16 -13.03 -14.59 7.12
C ARG A 16 -12.09 -15.31 6.15
N PHE A 17 -10.89 -14.75 5.95
CA PHE A 17 -9.93 -15.24 4.95
C PHE A 17 -8.73 -15.95 5.55
N ASN A 18 -8.61 -16.00 6.87
CA ASN A 18 -7.47 -16.57 7.61
C ASN A 18 -6.09 -16.04 7.13
N ASP A 19 -6.03 -14.75 6.75
CA ASP A 19 -4.85 -14.10 6.20
C ASP A 19 -4.36 -12.94 7.09
N GLN A 20 -3.09 -13.00 7.51
CA GLN A 20 -2.45 -11.96 8.33
C GLN A 20 -2.28 -10.64 7.56
N LEU A 21 -2.18 -10.69 6.21
CA LEU A 21 -2.03 -9.50 5.38
C LEU A 21 -3.31 -8.65 5.41
N VAL A 22 -4.47 -9.31 5.43
CA VAL A 22 -5.79 -8.66 5.57
C VAL A 22 -5.88 -7.94 6.92
N THR A 23 -5.54 -8.62 8.01
CA THR A 23 -5.53 -7.99 9.35
C THR A 23 -4.61 -6.79 9.39
N ARG A 24 -3.43 -6.87 8.76
CA ARG A 24 -2.47 -5.76 8.67
C ARG A 24 -3.05 -4.59 7.89
N PHE A 25 -3.73 -4.85 6.78
CA PHE A 25 -4.38 -3.82 5.97
C PHE A 25 -5.53 -3.14 6.73
N VAL A 26 -6.40 -3.91 7.36
CA VAL A 26 -7.51 -3.40 8.19
C VAL A 26 -6.99 -2.53 9.34
N ASN A 27 -5.95 -2.97 10.05
CA ASN A 27 -5.33 -2.18 11.11
C ASN A 27 -4.75 -0.85 10.60
N MET A 28 -4.28 -0.79 9.36
CA MET A 28 -3.78 0.45 8.75
C MET A 28 -4.91 1.36 8.25
N MET A 29 -6.02 0.78 7.84
CA MET A 29 -7.21 1.51 7.38
C MET A 29 -8.02 2.07 8.53
N MET A 30 -7.95 1.44 9.70
CA MET A 30 -8.71 1.80 10.90
C MET A 30 -8.46 3.25 11.34
N TRP A 31 -9.52 3.95 11.76
CA TRP A 31 -9.49 5.25 12.44
C TRP A 31 -10.14 5.15 13.82
N ASP A 32 -9.66 5.93 14.76
CA ASP A 32 -10.23 6.08 16.13
C ASP A 32 -10.40 4.73 16.86
N GLY A 33 -9.59 3.72 16.52
CA GLY A 33 -9.71 2.40 17.12
C GLY A 33 -10.94 1.59 16.66
N LYS A 34 -11.73 2.07 15.70
CA LYS A 34 -12.96 1.43 15.21
C LYS A 34 -12.67 0.24 14.31
N LYS A 35 -12.14 -0.84 14.89
CA LYS A 35 -11.66 -2.00 14.14
C LYS A 35 -12.77 -2.79 13.46
N SER A 36 -13.93 -2.96 14.11
CA SER A 36 -15.07 -3.67 13.52
C SER A 36 -15.60 -2.99 12.27
N VAL A 37 -15.67 -1.65 12.28
CA VAL A 37 -16.06 -0.85 11.12
C VAL A 37 -15.05 -1.02 9.98
N ALA A 38 -13.75 -1.02 10.29
CA ALA A 38 -12.71 -1.21 9.28
C ALA A 38 -12.77 -2.61 8.64
N PHE A 39 -13.05 -3.67 9.41
CA PHE A 39 -13.29 -5.00 8.88
C PHE A 39 -14.50 -5.02 7.94
N LYS A 40 -15.63 -4.45 8.38
CA LYS A 40 -16.84 -4.37 7.54
C LYS A 40 -16.55 -3.65 6.22
N VAL A 41 -15.89 -2.50 6.26
CA VAL A 41 -15.52 -1.75 5.04
C VAL A 41 -14.65 -2.59 4.10
N PHE A 42 -13.69 -3.35 4.63
CA PHE A 42 -12.85 -4.22 3.81
C PHE A 42 -13.65 -5.37 3.20
N TYR A 43 -14.50 -6.06 3.97
CA TYR A 43 -15.31 -7.17 3.46
C TYR A 43 -16.31 -6.71 2.40
N ASP A 44 -17.03 -5.62 2.66
CA ASP A 44 -17.94 -5.02 1.68
C ASP A 44 -17.19 -4.63 0.38
N ALA A 45 -15.95 -4.14 0.50
CA ALA A 45 -15.12 -3.82 -0.66
C ALA A 45 -14.72 -5.07 -1.46
N ILE A 46 -14.33 -6.16 -0.78
CA ILE A 46 -14.00 -7.42 -1.45
C ILE A 46 -15.24 -8.04 -2.12
N ASP A 47 -16.41 -7.97 -1.50
CA ASP A 47 -17.66 -8.43 -2.10
C ASP A 47 -18.02 -7.63 -3.38
N ILE A 48 -17.76 -6.32 -3.39
CA ILE A 48 -17.90 -5.48 -4.59
C ILE A 48 -16.84 -5.87 -5.65
N VAL A 49 -15.61 -6.15 -5.27
CA VAL A 49 -14.57 -6.63 -6.20
C VAL A 49 -14.99 -7.95 -6.82
N GLU A 50 -15.52 -8.90 -6.01
CA GLU A 50 -16.01 -10.20 -6.50
C GLU A 50 -17.10 -10.03 -7.57
N SER A 51 -18.04 -9.09 -7.37
CA SER A 51 -19.11 -8.82 -8.33
C SER A 51 -18.66 -8.12 -9.62
N LYS A 52 -17.50 -7.46 -9.61
CA LYS A 52 -17.02 -6.61 -10.73
C LYS A 52 -15.71 -7.10 -11.35
N LYS A 53 -15.09 -8.15 -10.82
CA LYS A 53 -13.86 -8.70 -11.38
C LYS A 53 -14.10 -9.21 -12.80
N THR A 54 -13.11 -9.06 -13.65
CA THR A 54 -13.15 -9.51 -15.06
C THR A 54 -12.69 -10.96 -15.20
N ASP A 55 -11.83 -11.41 -14.30
CA ASP A 55 -11.26 -12.76 -14.25
C ASP A 55 -12.09 -13.64 -13.31
N GLU A 56 -12.86 -14.56 -13.86
CA GLU A 56 -13.69 -15.50 -13.08
C GLU A 56 -12.86 -16.55 -12.32
N GLU A 57 -11.68 -16.89 -12.84
CA GLU A 57 -10.79 -17.89 -12.23
C GLU A 57 -10.09 -17.41 -10.94
N LYS A 58 -9.88 -16.09 -10.79
CA LYS A 58 -9.22 -15.52 -9.61
C LYS A 58 -10.21 -15.17 -8.51
N SER A 59 -9.85 -15.42 -7.25
CA SER A 59 -10.64 -14.93 -6.14
C SER A 59 -10.50 -13.41 -5.98
N ALA A 60 -11.51 -12.73 -5.39
CA ALA A 60 -11.41 -11.29 -5.09
C ALA A 60 -10.24 -10.98 -4.14
N LEU A 61 -9.89 -11.92 -3.27
CA LEU A 61 -8.73 -11.78 -2.38
C LEU A 61 -7.41 -11.80 -3.18
N ASP A 62 -7.30 -12.67 -4.18
CA ASP A 62 -6.10 -12.73 -5.04
C ASP A 62 -6.00 -11.48 -5.91
N THR A 63 -7.12 -11.00 -6.45
CA THR A 63 -7.18 -9.70 -7.17
C THR A 63 -6.69 -8.55 -6.28
N TRP A 64 -7.05 -8.54 -5.00
CA TRP A 64 -6.54 -7.55 -4.05
C TRP A 64 -5.03 -7.72 -3.77
N LYS A 65 -4.53 -8.96 -3.68
CA LYS A 65 -3.08 -9.23 -3.53
C LYS A 65 -2.30 -8.81 -4.76
N ASP A 66 -2.81 -9.06 -5.95
CA ASP A 66 -2.23 -8.60 -7.21
C ASP A 66 -2.20 -7.05 -7.26
N ALA A 67 -3.30 -6.40 -6.92
CA ALA A 67 -3.36 -4.94 -6.80
C ALA A 67 -2.32 -4.40 -5.82
N LEU A 68 -2.17 -5.04 -4.66
CA LEU A 68 -1.16 -4.65 -3.66
C LEU A 68 0.26 -4.83 -4.21
N SER A 69 0.53 -5.94 -4.91
CA SER A 69 1.82 -6.21 -5.56
C SER A 69 2.14 -5.15 -6.61
N ASN A 70 1.17 -4.78 -7.44
CA ASN A 70 1.32 -3.76 -8.47
C ASN A 70 1.57 -2.36 -7.90
N VAL A 71 1.17 -2.07 -6.67
CA VAL A 71 1.43 -0.79 -5.99
C VAL A 71 2.75 -0.79 -5.22
N MET A 72 3.39 -1.94 -4.99
CA MET A 72 4.62 -2.03 -4.22
C MET A 72 5.79 -1.30 -4.89
N PRO A 73 6.41 -0.30 -4.23
CA PRO A 73 7.60 0.34 -4.76
C PRO A 73 8.86 -0.48 -4.46
N HIS A 74 9.81 -0.49 -5.41
CA HIS A 74 11.13 -1.10 -5.23
C HIS A 74 12.15 -0.13 -4.67
N VAL A 75 11.97 1.16 -4.93
CA VAL A 75 12.86 2.24 -4.51
C VAL A 75 12.06 3.38 -3.88
N GLU A 76 12.66 4.06 -2.93
CA GLU A 76 12.15 5.31 -2.35
C GLU A 76 13.23 6.39 -2.44
N VAL A 77 12.81 7.65 -2.41
CA VAL A 77 13.73 8.78 -2.37
C VAL A 77 13.74 9.36 -0.95
N ARG A 78 14.92 9.53 -0.39
CA ARG A 78 15.11 10.16 0.93
C ARG A 78 15.92 11.43 0.81
N SER A 79 15.42 12.50 1.43
CA SER A 79 16.15 13.75 1.53
C SER A 79 17.30 13.64 2.53
N ARG A 80 18.48 14.10 2.15
CA ARG A 80 19.64 14.21 3.00
C ARG A 80 20.34 15.52 2.77
N ARG A 81 20.79 16.14 3.85
CA ARG A 81 21.57 17.37 3.79
C ARG A 81 23.06 17.03 3.76
N VAL A 82 23.76 17.46 2.71
CA VAL A 82 25.20 17.27 2.52
C VAL A 82 25.80 18.64 2.15
N GLY A 83 26.78 19.11 2.92
CA GLY A 83 27.45 20.39 2.66
C GLY A 83 26.53 21.61 2.59
N GLY A 84 25.40 21.59 3.34
CA GLY A 84 24.40 22.70 3.31
C GLY A 84 23.31 22.55 2.26
N ALA A 85 23.49 21.75 1.21
CA ALA A 85 22.46 21.45 0.19
C ALA A 85 21.66 20.20 0.55
N THR A 86 20.37 20.16 0.18
CA THR A 86 19.49 19.01 0.40
C THR A 86 19.39 18.18 -0.88
N PHE A 87 19.84 16.94 -0.84
CA PHE A 87 19.80 16.01 -1.96
C PHE A 87 18.71 14.96 -1.74
N GLN A 88 18.07 14.55 -2.85
CA GLN A 88 17.12 13.47 -2.89
C GLN A 88 17.86 12.18 -3.28
N ILE A 89 18.08 11.27 -2.31
CA ILE A 89 18.90 10.09 -2.52
C ILE A 89 18.00 8.87 -2.74
N PRO A 90 18.13 8.15 -3.87
CA PRO A 90 17.38 6.92 -4.12
C PRO A 90 17.92 5.78 -3.25
N MET A 91 17.01 5.07 -2.58
CA MET A 91 17.32 3.94 -1.72
C MET A 91 16.40 2.75 -2.00
N GLN A 92 16.94 1.53 -1.91
CA GLN A 92 16.11 0.32 -1.95
C GLN A 92 15.26 0.22 -0.68
N ILE A 93 14.02 -0.22 -0.83
CA ILE A 93 13.08 -0.36 0.27
C ILE A 93 13.18 -1.76 0.86
N ARG A 94 13.17 -1.88 2.19
CA ARG A 94 13.12 -3.18 2.89
C ARG A 94 11.77 -3.87 2.59
N PRO A 95 11.72 -5.23 2.49
CA PRO A 95 10.50 -5.97 2.17
C PRO A 95 9.29 -5.60 3.02
N ASP A 96 9.44 -5.54 4.35
CA ASP A 96 8.36 -5.16 5.28
C ASP A 96 7.81 -3.76 5.01
N ARG A 97 8.68 -2.83 4.59
CA ARG A 97 8.32 -1.46 4.29
C ARG A 97 7.65 -1.33 2.92
N LYS A 98 8.02 -2.15 1.92
CA LYS A 98 7.35 -2.18 0.61
C LYS A 98 5.86 -2.42 0.79
N VAL A 99 5.52 -3.49 1.50
CA VAL A 99 4.12 -3.86 1.77
C VAL A 99 3.38 -2.75 2.52
N SER A 100 3.98 -2.21 3.58
CA SER A 100 3.35 -1.14 4.36
C SER A 100 3.15 0.13 3.54
N THR A 101 4.08 0.47 2.67
CA THR A 101 3.98 1.65 1.78
C THR A 101 2.88 1.45 0.73
N ALA A 102 2.80 0.27 0.12
CA ALA A 102 1.76 -0.06 -0.84
C ALA A 102 0.37 0.00 -0.21
N MET A 103 0.18 -0.61 0.97
CA MET A 103 -1.08 -0.53 1.72
C MET A 103 -1.48 0.92 2.02
N LYS A 104 -0.53 1.73 2.50
CA LYS A 104 -0.76 3.14 2.80
C LYS A 104 -1.18 3.93 1.55
N TRP A 105 -0.52 3.69 0.42
CA TRP A 105 -0.88 4.37 -0.83
C TRP A 105 -2.26 3.94 -1.32
N LEU A 106 -2.54 2.64 -1.35
CA LEU A 106 -3.84 2.13 -1.76
C LEU A 106 -4.97 2.75 -0.92
N ILE A 107 -4.84 2.78 0.41
CA ILE A 107 -5.82 3.40 1.31
C ILE A 107 -5.93 4.92 1.07
N THR A 108 -4.80 5.61 0.92
CA THR A 108 -4.80 7.07 0.77
C THR A 108 -5.46 7.49 -0.54
N TYR A 109 -5.19 6.79 -1.63
CA TYR A 109 -5.76 7.12 -2.93
C TYR A 109 -7.20 6.64 -3.07
N SER A 110 -7.58 5.52 -2.44
CA SER A 110 -8.99 5.13 -2.33
C SER A 110 -9.81 6.24 -1.66
N ARG A 111 -9.33 6.81 -0.56
CA ARG A 111 -10.03 7.89 0.15
C ARG A 111 -10.24 9.15 -0.69
N LYS A 112 -9.39 9.40 -1.68
CA LYS A 112 -9.48 10.57 -2.58
C LYS A 112 -10.43 10.37 -3.77
N ARG A 113 -10.95 9.16 -3.96
CA ARG A 113 -11.89 8.86 -5.05
C ARG A 113 -13.26 9.51 -4.80
N ASN A 114 -14.05 9.65 -5.85
CA ASN A 114 -15.33 10.36 -5.83
C ASN A 114 -16.55 9.45 -5.58
N GLU A 115 -16.37 8.12 -5.43
CA GLU A 115 -17.46 7.20 -5.12
C GLU A 115 -18.12 7.56 -3.76
N LYS A 116 -19.39 7.18 -3.58
CA LYS A 116 -20.19 7.60 -2.42
C LYS A 116 -19.73 6.99 -1.08
N SER A 117 -19.29 5.73 -1.08
CA SER A 117 -18.94 5.00 0.13
C SER A 117 -17.49 4.55 0.12
N MET A 118 -16.88 4.37 1.32
CA MET A 118 -15.50 3.89 1.43
C MET A 118 -15.30 2.48 0.85
N PRO A 119 -16.20 1.49 1.03
CA PRO A 119 -16.10 0.22 0.35
C PRO A 119 -16.05 0.34 -1.18
N ALA A 120 -16.92 1.17 -1.77
CA ALA A 120 -16.93 1.41 -3.22
C ALA A 120 -15.64 2.08 -3.71
N LYS A 121 -15.13 3.07 -2.97
CA LYS A 121 -13.84 3.73 -3.25
C LYS A 121 -12.69 2.75 -3.24
N LEU A 122 -12.64 1.89 -2.21
CA LEU A 122 -11.59 0.89 -2.05
C LEU A 122 -11.66 -0.16 -3.15
N ALA A 123 -12.84 -0.69 -3.44
CA ALA A 123 -13.05 -1.68 -4.50
C ALA A 123 -12.63 -1.15 -5.88
N ALA A 124 -13.03 0.10 -6.20
CA ALA A 124 -12.67 0.72 -7.47
C ALA A 124 -11.15 0.95 -7.61
N GLU A 125 -10.45 1.34 -6.53
CA GLU A 125 -8.98 1.48 -6.55
C GLU A 125 -8.28 0.11 -6.65
N ILE A 126 -8.81 -0.94 -5.99
CA ILE A 126 -8.29 -2.32 -6.10
C ILE A 126 -8.39 -2.81 -7.54
N LEU A 127 -9.56 -2.68 -8.18
CA LEU A 127 -9.79 -3.11 -9.56
C LEU A 127 -8.88 -2.35 -10.55
N ALA A 128 -8.73 -1.04 -10.37
CA ALA A 128 -7.81 -0.24 -11.18
C ALA A 128 -6.35 -0.68 -10.96
N ALA A 129 -5.92 -0.86 -9.72
CA ALA A 129 -4.56 -1.25 -9.40
C ALA A 129 -4.23 -2.69 -9.86
N ALA A 130 -5.20 -3.61 -9.88
CA ALA A 130 -5.03 -4.94 -10.44
C ALA A 130 -4.72 -4.90 -11.95
N LYS A 131 -5.28 -3.92 -12.67
CA LYS A 131 -5.01 -3.64 -14.09
C LYS A 131 -3.77 -2.75 -14.33
N GLU A 132 -2.96 -2.52 -13.30
CA GLU A 132 -1.82 -1.58 -13.31
C GLU A 132 -2.20 -0.12 -13.59
N GLU A 133 -3.44 0.24 -13.32
CA GLU A 133 -3.99 1.58 -13.46
C GLU A 133 -4.27 2.21 -12.08
N GLY A 134 -4.80 3.42 -12.07
CA GLY A 134 -5.21 4.09 -10.84
C GLY A 134 -4.15 4.97 -10.20
N ALA A 135 -4.59 5.76 -9.21
CA ALA A 135 -3.76 6.79 -8.60
C ALA A 135 -2.66 6.21 -7.69
N ALA A 136 -2.89 5.05 -7.08
CA ALA A 136 -1.89 4.36 -6.26
C ALA A 136 -0.73 3.84 -7.12
N VAL A 137 -1.02 3.25 -8.29
CA VAL A 137 0.01 2.79 -9.25
C VAL A 137 0.75 3.99 -9.84
N LYS A 138 0.04 5.07 -10.19
CA LYS A 138 0.67 6.31 -10.65
C LYS A 138 1.67 6.83 -9.62
N LYS A 139 1.33 6.81 -8.32
CA LYS A 139 2.26 7.20 -7.25
C LYS A 139 3.51 6.34 -7.20
N ARG A 140 3.40 5.02 -7.42
CA ARG A 140 4.56 4.12 -7.57
C ARG A 140 5.45 4.58 -8.72
N MET A 141 4.85 4.79 -9.90
CA MET A 141 5.57 5.23 -11.10
C MET A 141 6.28 6.57 -10.89
N ASP A 142 5.60 7.56 -10.30
CA ASP A 142 6.18 8.87 -10.00
C ASP A 142 7.36 8.77 -9.03
N THR A 143 7.25 7.88 -8.03
CA THR A 143 8.35 7.63 -7.09
C THR A 143 9.55 6.98 -7.77
N HIS A 144 9.33 6.03 -8.68
CA HIS A 144 10.38 5.40 -9.48
C HIS A 144 11.05 6.40 -10.42
N LYS A 145 10.28 7.25 -11.12
CA LYS A 145 10.80 8.33 -11.97
C LYS A 145 11.66 9.32 -11.18
N MET A 146 11.20 9.72 -9.99
CA MET A 146 12.00 10.58 -9.11
C MET A 146 13.31 9.91 -8.67
N ALA A 147 13.28 8.61 -8.36
CA ALA A 147 14.48 7.86 -7.99
C ALA A 147 15.45 7.74 -9.15
N GLU A 148 14.96 7.55 -10.37
CA GLU A 148 15.77 7.48 -11.59
C GLU A 148 16.42 8.82 -11.91
N ALA A 149 15.66 9.92 -11.88
CA ALA A 149 16.16 11.27 -12.09
C ALA A 149 17.28 11.67 -11.09
N ASN A 150 17.21 11.13 -9.87
CA ASN A 150 18.20 11.38 -8.82
C ASN A 150 19.28 10.29 -8.71
N LYS A 151 19.39 9.39 -9.68
CA LYS A 151 20.34 8.27 -9.66
C LYS A 151 21.80 8.70 -9.50
N ALA A 152 22.17 9.85 -10.04
CA ALA A 152 23.51 10.44 -9.91
C ALA A 152 23.93 10.64 -8.44
N PHE A 153 22.97 10.86 -7.52
CA PHE A 153 23.25 11.08 -6.09
C PHE A 153 23.27 9.81 -5.26
N SER A 154 23.18 8.64 -5.89
CA SER A 154 23.17 7.33 -5.20
C SER A 154 24.43 7.05 -4.39
N HIS A 155 25.58 7.65 -4.75
CA HIS A 155 26.83 7.52 -4.02
C HIS A 155 26.82 8.17 -2.63
N PHE A 156 25.89 9.08 -2.34
CA PHE A 156 25.68 9.65 -1.01
C PHE A 156 24.86 8.72 -0.08
N ARG A 157 24.59 7.51 -0.50
CA ARG A 157 23.88 6.47 0.26
C ARG A 157 24.78 5.90 1.37
N PHE A 158 24.17 5.62 2.55
CA PHE A 158 24.82 4.88 3.67
C PHE A 158 24.01 3.64 3.97
#